data_15acaf578d084ec5545aae530b35468d
#
_entry.id   15acaf578d084ec5545aae530b35468d
#
_cell.length_a   1.000
_cell.length_b   1.000
_cell.length_c   1.000
_cell.angle_alpha   90.00
_cell.angle_beta   90.00
_cell.angle_gamma   90.00
#
_symmetry.space_group_name_H-M   'P 1'
#
loop_
_entity.id
_entity.type
_entity.pdbx_description
1 polymer ?
#
loop_
_entity_poly.entity_id
_entity_poly.type
_entity_poly.pdbx_seq_one_letter_code
_entity_poly.pdbx_strand_id
1 'polypeptide(L)'
;MTKRIIFICLLACFLGSVTYFSYTRYQIFKKAEEKRFLLEKRKVVWDNLKSALKNRIEVFGDEPSVVIKDLNMGWEIDFNKDKLVPSASLVKIPIMLSCFYAVEEKKIGLKDAIYLKASEKVEGSKALGAKPIGSVFTVEELIEPMITQSDNTATNMLIDYIGFDTLDMYFKKIGLKNTNIVRKMLDFKERKEGVENYTTAEDMAFVLEELYRSNFRNKEISKQCLLLLGQQKINDRIPRKLPKDGIVIAHKTGLERHICHDVGIVYTQKGNFLICVLVKHENKLAKPAKRFISDIALLTYNYYQSF
;
A
#
# COMPACT_ATOMS: atom_id res chain seq x y z
N MET A 1 -58.61 6.57 -48.90
CA MET A 1 -57.79 5.38 -48.41
C MET A 1 -56.46 5.76 -47.83
N THR A 2 -55.66 6.59 -48.43
CA THR A 2 -54.29 6.95 -48.03
C THR A 2 -54.12 7.55 -46.60
N LYS A 3 -55.02 8.48 -46.20
CA LYS A 3 -54.94 9.12 -44.85
C LYS A 3 -55.12 8.14 -43.67
N ARG A 4 -56.01 7.12 -43.83
CA ARG A 4 -56.25 6.07 -42.83
C ARG A 4 -55.03 5.15 -42.66
N ILE A 5 -54.43 4.81 -43.78
CA ILE A 5 -53.21 3.95 -43.74
C ILE A 5 -52.06 4.68 -43.06
N ILE A 6 -51.83 5.96 -43.36
CA ILE A 6 -50.79 6.79 -42.71
C ILE A 6 -51.05 6.88 -41.19
N PHE A 7 -52.28 7.10 -40.77
CA PHE A 7 -52.62 7.17 -39.33
C PHE A 7 -52.37 5.84 -38.61
N ILE A 8 -52.72 4.70 -39.23
CA ILE A 8 -52.46 3.37 -38.65
C ILE A 8 -50.94 3.11 -38.51
N CYS A 9 -50.15 3.49 -39.52
CA CYS A 9 -48.70 3.35 -39.46
C CYS A 9 -48.08 4.22 -38.36
N LEU A 10 -48.53 5.48 -38.22
CA LEU A 10 -48.07 6.37 -37.18
C LEU A 10 -48.43 5.85 -35.76
N LEU A 11 -49.65 5.34 -35.60
CA LEU A 11 -50.08 4.74 -34.33
C LEU A 11 -49.26 3.48 -33.97
N ALA A 12 -49.01 2.62 -34.96
CA ALA A 12 -48.18 1.44 -34.77
C ALA A 12 -46.72 1.80 -34.40
N CYS A 13 -46.11 2.80 -35.04
CA CYS A 13 -44.81 3.33 -34.71
C CYS A 13 -44.77 3.92 -33.28
N PHE A 14 -45.81 4.67 -32.90
CA PHE A 14 -45.91 5.23 -31.55
C PHE A 14 -46.05 4.14 -30.49
N LEU A 15 -46.94 3.14 -30.70
CA LEU A 15 -47.10 2.01 -29.80
C LEU A 15 -45.79 1.18 -29.70
N GLY A 16 -45.10 0.96 -30.84
CA GLY A 16 -43.82 0.29 -30.89
C GLY A 16 -42.73 1.05 -30.10
N SER A 17 -42.71 2.38 -30.22
CA SER A 17 -41.76 3.20 -29.46
C SER A 17 -42.02 3.18 -27.94
N VAL A 18 -43.31 3.24 -27.54
CA VAL A 18 -43.74 3.16 -26.13
C VAL A 18 -43.38 1.79 -25.52
N THR A 19 -43.64 0.70 -26.24
CA THR A 19 -43.31 -0.66 -25.78
C THR A 19 -41.80 -0.85 -25.69
N TYR A 20 -41.03 -0.39 -26.67
CA TYR A 20 -39.58 -0.43 -26.66
C TYR A 20 -38.98 0.37 -25.47
N PHE A 21 -39.48 1.58 -25.23
CA PHE A 21 -39.05 2.41 -24.12
C PHE A 21 -39.37 1.77 -22.76
N SER A 22 -40.58 1.23 -22.60
CA SER A 22 -41.00 0.53 -21.38
C SER A 22 -40.16 -0.71 -21.12
N TYR A 23 -39.87 -1.51 -22.16
CA TYR A 23 -39.01 -2.67 -22.08
C TYR A 23 -37.58 -2.28 -21.67
N THR A 24 -37.02 -1.23 -22.27
CA THR A 24 -35.68 -0.74 -21.95
C THR A 24 -35.60 -0.28 -20.50
N ARG A 25 -36.58 0.48 -20.01
CA ARG A 25 -36.66 0.89 -18.59
C ARG A 25 -36.77 -0.31 -17.65
N TYR A 26 -37.58 -1.31 -18.00
CA TYR A 26 -37.68 -2.55 -17.21
C TYR A 26 -36.34 -3.29 -17.12
N GLN A 27 -35.59 -3.41 -18.21
CA GLN A 27 -34.27 -4.05 -18.21
C GLN A 27 -33.27 -3.27 -17.37
N ILE A 28 -33.28 -1.94 -17.44
CA ILE A 28 -32.42 -1.08 -16.59
C ILE A 28 -32.78 -1.28 -15.11
N PHE A 29 -34.06 -1.28 -14.77
CA PHE A 29 -34.54 -1.48 -13.40
C PHE A 29 -34.11 -2.87 -12.87
N LYS A 30 -34.34 -3.93 -13.64
CA LYS A 30 -33.96 -5.29 -13.28
C LYS A 30 -32.47 -5.42 -13.02
N LYS A 31 -31.61 -4.86 -13.89
CA LYS A 31 -30.15 -4.83 -13.68
C LYS A 31 -29.75 -4.05 -12.43
N ALA A 32 -30.44 -2.96 -12.13
CA ALA A 32 -30.18 -2.18 -10.92
C ALA A 32 -30.53 -2.96 -9.64
N GLU A 33 -31.65 -3.70 -9.63
CA GLU A 33 -32.02 -4.58 -8.52
C GLU A 33 -31.01 -5.72 -8.31
N GLU A 34 -30.61 -6.40 -9.38
CA GLU A 34 -29.59 -7.45 -9.32
C GLU A 34 -28.27 -6.91 -8.76
N LYS A 35 -27.84 -5.73 -9.23
CA LYS A 35 -26.63 -5.06 -8.73
C LYS A 35 -26.76 -4.72 -7.24
N ARG A 36 -27.92 -4.19 -6.81
CA ARG A 36 -28.16 -3.87 -5.37
C ARG A 36 -28.10 -5.12 -4.52
N PHE A 37 -28.75 -6.20 -4.93
CA PHE A 37 -28.75 -7.47 -4.22
C PHE A 37 -27.34 -8.08 -4.09
N LEU A 38 -26.51 -8.01 -5.14
CA LEU A 38 -25.14 -8.46 -5.10
C LEU A 38 -24.29 -7.59 -4.16
N LEU A 39 -24.54 -6.28 -4.14
CA LEU A 39 -23.85 -5.34 -3.25
C LEU A 39 -24.21 -5.61 -1.78
N GLU A 40 -25.47 -5.85 -1.46
CA GLU A 40 -25.92 -6.21 -0.12
C GLU A 40 -25.28 -7.52 0.36
N LYS A 41 -25.27 -8.55 -0.49
CA LYS A 41 -24.55 -9.81 -0.18
C LYS A 41 -23.07 -9.58 0.10
N ARG A 42 -22.42 -8.79 -0.74
CA ARG A 42 -21.00 -8.47 -0.58
C ARG A 42 -20.75 -7.71 0.73
N LYS A 43 -21.65 -6.81 1.10
CA LYS A 43 -21.57 -6.06 2.36
C LYS A 43 -21.64 -6.98 3.58
N VAL A 44 -22.53 -7.97 3.59
CA VAL A 44 -22.63 -8.96 4.66
C VAL A 44 -21.32 -9.73 4.83
N VAL A 45 -20.71 -10.17 3.72
CA VAL A 45 -19.41 -10.87 3.78
C VAL A 45 -18.29 -9.94 4.27
N TRP A 46 -18.34 -8.66 3.91
CA TRP A 46 -17.41 -7.65 4.42
C TRP A 46 -17.55 -7.44 5.94
N ASP A 47 -18.75 -7.38 6.47
CA ASP A 47 -19.01 -7.24 7.90
C ASP A 47 -18.59 -8.51 8.68
N ASN A 48 -18.74 -9.70 8.06
CA ASN A 48 -18.19 -10.96 8.60
C ASN A 48 -16.65 -10.93 8.62
N LEU A 49 -15.99 -10.39 7.58
CA LEU A 49 -14.54 -10.17 7.57
C LEU A 49 -14.13 -9.27 8.74
N LYS A 50 -14.82 -8.15 8.95
CA LYS A 50 -14.55 -7.24 10.09
C LYS A 50 -14.58 -7.98 11.43
N SER A 51 -15.60 -8.81 11.64
CA SER A 51 -15.75 -9.62 12.85
C SER A 51 -14.62 -10.66 12.99
N ALA A 52 -14.24 -11.33 11.93
CA ALA A 52 -13.14 -12.30 11.93
C ALA A 52 -11.79 -11.63 12.22
N LEU A 53 -11.54 -10.46 11.63
CA LEU A 53 -10.34 -9.66 11.90
C LEU A 53 -10.29 -9.21 13.37
N LYS A 54 -11.40 -8.71 13.92
CA LYS A 54 -11.51 -8.32 15.31
C LYS A 54 -11.14 -9.48 16.23
N ASN A 55 -11.76 -10.64 16.06
CA ASN A 55 -11.47 -11.84 16.85
C ASN A 55 -9.98 -12.25 16.74
N ARG A 56 -9.40 -12.17 15.54
CA ARG A 56 -7.98 -12.51 15.34
C ARG A 56 -7.04 -11.54 16.03
N ILE A 57 -7.39 -10.25 16.08
CA ILE A 57 -6.66 -9.20 16.81
C ILE A 57 -6.74 -9.43 18.32
N GLU A 58 -7.94 -9.69 18.86
CA GLU A 58 -8.16 -9.96 20.27
C GLU A 58 -7.35 -11.17 20.76
N VAL A 59 -7.33 -12.26 19.97
CA VAL A 59 -6.53 -13.46 20.29
C VAL A 59 -5.03 -13.20 20.21
N PHE A 60 -4.59 -12.30 19.35
CA PHE A 60 -3.15 -11.96 19.24
C PHE A 60 -2.71 -11.10 20.42
N GLY A 61 -3.52 -10.15 20.87
CA GLY A 61 -3.15 -9.13 21.85
C GLY A 61 -2.21 -8.07 21.24
N ASP A 62 -1.34 -7.47 22.04
CA ASP A 62 -0.33 -6.46 21.66
C ASP A 62 -0.89 -5.23 20.91
N GLU A 63 -2.21 -5.08 20.83
CA GLU A 63 -2.95 -3.96 20.18
C GLU A 63 -2.34 -3.53 18.81
N PRO A 64 -2.32 -4.39 17.81
CA PRO A 64 -1.77 -4.04 16.51
C PRO A 64 -2.60 -2.96 15.83
N SER A 65 -1.96 -2.19 14.93
CA SER A 65 -2.65 -1.28 14.03
C SER A 65 -2.93 -2.00 12.71
N VAL A 66 -4.18 -2.01 12.27
CA VAL A 66 -4.62 -2.69 11.05
C VAL A 66 -5.51 -1.76 10.23
N VAL A 67 -5.22 -1.63 8.94
CA VAL A 67 -6.10 -1.00 7.96
C VAL A 67 -6.26 -1.95 6.78
N ILE A 68 -7.50 -2.23 6.41
CA ILE A 68 -7.88 -2.98 5.21
C ILE A 68 -8.81 -2.10 4.38
N LYS A 69 -8.50 -1.89 3.10
CA LYS A 69 -9.40 -1.16 2.17
C LYS A 69 -9.74 -2.03 0.96
N ASP A 70 -11.01 -2.15 0.67
CA ASP A 70 -11.47 -2.66 -0.63
C ASP A 70 -11.32 -1.52 -1.65
N LEU A 71 -10.30 -1.61 -2.51
CA LEU A 71 -9.96 -0.56 -3.46
C LEU A 71 -10.98 -0.42 -4.62
N ASN A 72 -11.86 -1.40 -4.81
CA ASN A 72 -12.93 -1.38 -5.79
C ASN A 72 -14.22 -0.76 -5.24
N MET A 73 -14.53 -1.05 -3.96
CA MET A 73 -15.75 -0.60 -3.31
C MET A 73 -15.56 0.66 -2.46
N GLY A 74 -14.34 0.99 -2.10
CA GLY A 74 -14.00 2.09 -1.20
C GLY A 74 -14.33 1.81 0.27
N TRP A 75 -14.59 0.55 0.65
CA TRP A 75 -14.86 0.19 2.03
C TRP A 75 -13.58 0.03 2.84
N GLU A 76 -13.64 0.44 4.11
CA GLU A 76 -12.51 0.37 5.03
C GLU A 76 -12.90 -0.39 6.32
N ILE A 77 -11.97 -1.19 6.80
CA ILE A 77 -11.94 -1.75 8.15
C ILE A 77 -10.64 -1.31 8.79
N ASP A 78 -10.73 -0.71 9.95
CA ASP A 78 -9.56 -0.26 10.69
C ASP A 78 -9.62 -0.63 12.18
N PHE A 79 -8.43 -0.76 12.77
CA PHE A 79 -8.20 -0.94 14.20
C PHE A 79 -6.93 -0.19 14.56
N ASN A 80 -7.01 0.73 15.53
CA ASN A 80 -5.88 1.52 16.02
C ASN A 80 -5.08 2.22 14.89
N LYS A 81 -5.74 2.68 13.83
CA LYS A 81 -5.06 3.17 12.62
C LYS A 81 -4.16 4.37 12.85
N ASP A 82 -4.49 5.23 13.83
CA ASP A 82 -3.76 6.46 14.17
C ASP A 82 -2.70 6.22 15.25
N LYS A 83 -2.54 4.98 15.77
CA LYS A 83 -1.54 4.65 16.78
C LYS A 83 -0.15 4.86 16.22
N LEU A 84 0.61 5.75 16.89
CA LEU A 84 1.98 6.05 16.53
C LEU A 84 2.90 4.88 16.91
N VAL A 85 3.65 4.37 15.94
CA VAL A 85 4.61 3.27 16.15
C VAL A 85 5.95 3.59 15.46
N PRO A 86 7.09 3.06 15.97
CA PRO A 86 8.34 3.16 15.24
C PRO A 86 8.19 2.62 13.82
N SER A 87 8.58 3.41 12.82
CA SER A 87 8.33 3.09 11.40
C SER A 87 9.14 1.89 10.89
N ALA A 88 10.25 1.57 11.54
CA ALA A 88 11.25 0.64 11.00
C ALA A 88 11.52 0.95 9.52
N SER A 89 11.50 -0.06 8.64
CA SER A 89 11.74 0.16 7.21
C SER A 89 10.53 0.61 6.40
N LEU A 90 9.38 0.90 7.02
CA LEU A 90 8.24 1.46 6.27
C LEU A 90 8.51 2.90 5.81
N VAL A 91 9.32 3.66 6.54
CA VAL A 91 9.74 5.02 6.16
C VAL A 91 10.44 5.08 4.78
N LYS A 92 10.92 3.96 4.26
CA LYS A 92 11.52 3.85 2.93
C LYS A 92 10.53 4.08 1.79
N ILE A 93 9.22 3.88 2.02
CA ILE A 93 8.18 4.23 1.03
C ILE A 93 8.16 5.75 0.79
N PRO A 94 7.95 6.61 1.80
CA PRO A 94 7.98 8.05 1.57
C PRO A 94 9.38 8.58 1.18
N ILE A 95 10.49 7.95 1.59
CA ILE A 95 11.83 8.31 1.09
C ILE A 95 11.91 8.07 -0.42
N MET A 96 11.44 6.91 -0.93
CA MET A 96 11.38 6.63 -2.37
C MET A 96 10.56 7.69 -3.12
N LEU A 97 9.38 8.03 -2.62
CA LEU A 97 8.55 9.08 -3.20
C LEU A 97 9.25 10.43 -3.20
N SER A 98 9.94 10.78 -2.12
CA SER A 98 10.71 12.03 -2.00
C SER A 98 11.82 12.11 -3.06
N CYS A 99 12.51 10.99 -3.33
CA CYS A 99 13.50 10.92 -4.41
C CYS A 99 12.85 11.24 -5.76
N PHE A 100 11.72 10.61 -6.10
CA PHE A 100 11.03 10.87 -7.37
C PHE A 100 10.48 12.30 -7.46
N TYR A 101 9.97 12.88 -6.36
CA TYR A 101 9.57 14.28 -6.34
C TYR A 101 10.75 15.23 -6.55
N ALA A 102 11.89 14.97 -5.93
CA ALA A 102 13.10 15.76 -6.11
C ALA A 102 13.63 15.69 -7.56
N VAL A 103 13.50 14.52 -8.20
CA VAL A 103 13.84 14.34 -9.63
C VAL A 103 12.87 15.14 -10.53
N GLU A 104 11.56 15.05 -10.28
CA GLU A 104 10.56 15.81 -11.04
C GLU A 104 10.76 17.32 -10.91
N GLU A 105 11.18 17.77 -9.75
CA GLU A 105 11.51 19.19 -9.48
C GLU A 105 12.92 19.59 -9.97
N LYS A 106 13.64 18.67 -10.62
CA LYS A 106 15.00 18.89 -11.14
C LYS A 106 16.02 19.30 -10.08
N LYS A 107 15.78 18.93 -8.80
CA LYS A 107 16.70 19.17 -7.69
C LYS A 107 17.80 18.10 -7.63
N ILE A 108 17.49 16.89 -8.07
CA ILE A 108 18.43 15.79 -8.23
C ILE A 108 18.14 15.05 -9.53
N GLY A 109 19.10 14.26 -10.01
CA GLY A 109 18.96 13.37 -11.17
C GLY A 109 18.96 11.90 -10.74
N LEU A 110 18.19 11.04 -11.41
CA LEU A 110 18.25 9.58 -11.17
C LEU A 110 19.65 8.99 -11.43
N LYS A 111 20.44 9.64 -12.28
CA LYS A 111 21.80 9.23 -12.62
C LYS A 111 22.89 9.97 -11.84
N ASP A 112 22.52 10.82 -10.87
CA ASP A 112 23.49 11.50 -10.02
C ASP A 112 24.33 10.47 -9.23
N ALA A 113 25.64 10.66 -9.23
CA ALA A 113 26.60 9.76 -8.60
C ALA A 113 26.73 10.08 -7.09
N ILE A 114 26.52 9.06 -6.26
CA ILE A 114 26.64 9.15 -4.80
C ILE A 114 27.74 8.21 -4.35
N TYR A 115 28.68 8.71 -3.54
CA TYR A 115 29.82 7.96 -3.02
C TYR A 115 29.49 7.40 -1.64
N LEU A 116 29.67 6.09 -1.43
CA LEU A 116 29.47 5.44 -0.14
C LEU A 116 30.51 5.93 0.90
N LYS A 117 30.03 6.57 1.96
CA LYS A 117 30.84 7.01 3.11
C LYS A 117 30.78 5.98 4.24
N ALA A 118 31.79 6.01 5.11
CA ALA A 118 31.84 5.14 6.29
C ALA A 118 30.62 5.34 7.23
N SER A 119 30.14 6.59 7.38
CA SER A 119 29.01 6.98 8.23
C SER A 119 27.65 6.46 7.74
N GLU A 120 27.56 6.00 6.49
CA GLU A 120 26.32 5.49 5.86
C GLU A 120 26.27 3.96 5.88
N LYS A 121 27.44 3.32 6.03
CA LYS A 121 27.59 1.88 5.93
C LYS A 121 26.97 1.18 7.14
N VAL A 122 26.04 0.28 6.86
CA VAL A 122 25.36 -0.54 7.86
C VAL A 122 25.77 -2.00 7.65
N GLU A 123 26.38 -2.59 8.67
CA GLU A 123 26.73 -4.01 8.66
C GLU A 123 25.49 -4.89 8.49
N GLY A 124 25.59 -5.92 7.67
CA GLY A 124 24.47 -6.83 7.38
C GLY A 124 23.44 -6.29 6.36
N SER A 125 23.65 -5.09 5.78
CA SER A 125 22.89 -4.65 4.60
C SER A 125 23.13 -5.60 3.43
N LYS A 126 22.06 -6.12 2.85
CA LYS A 126 22.14 -7.29 1.93
C LYS A 126 22.82 -6.96 0.60
N ALA A 127 22.54 -5.80 0.04
CA ALA A 127 23.07 -5.41 -1.26
C ALA A 127 24.38 -4.61 -1.14
N LEU A 128 24.43 -3.63 -0.24
CA LEU A 128 25.54 -2.67 -0.16
C LEU A 128 26.47 -2.88 1.03
N GLY A 129 26.11 -3.70 2.02
CA GLY A 129 26.92 -3.89 3.24
C GLY A 129 28.34 -4.38 2.99
N ALA A 130 28.56 -5.20 1.96
CA ALA A 130 29.88 -5.71 1.58
C ALA A 130 30.66 -4.78 0.62
N LYS A 131 30.06 -3.70 0.11
CA LYS A 131 30.71 -2.80 -0.84
C LYS A 131 31.81 -1.98 -0.16
N PRO A 132 32.95 -1.73 -0.82
CA PRO A 132 33.99 -0.86 -0.28
C PRO A 132 33.53 0.57 -0.08
N ILE A 133 34.09 1.26 0.92
CA ILE A 133 33.93 2.72 1.06
C ILE A 133 34.50 3.40 -0.18
N GLY A 134 33.81 4.44 -0.68
CA GLY A 134 34.14 5.11 -1.93
C GLY A 134 33.49 4.48 -3.17
N SER A 135 32.79 3.32 -3.02
CA SER A 135 31.95 2.79 -4.13
C SER A 135 30.92 3.83 -4.59
N VAL A 136 30.66 3.89 -5.87
CA VAL A 136 29.78 4.87 -6.49
C VAL A 136 28.50 4.19 -6.95
N PHE A 137 27.36 4.82 -6.67
CA PHE A 137 26.03 4.38 -7.07
C PHE A 137 25.20 5.56 -7.55
N THR A 138 24.31 5.34 -8.48
CA THR A 138 23.33 6.35 -8.87
C THR A 138 22.13 6.35 -7.90
N VAL A 139 21.35 7.42 -7.90
CA VAL A 139 20.10 7.52 -7.10
C VAL A 139 19.18 6.32 -7.39
N GLU A 140 18.98 5.95 -8.67
CA GLU A 140 18.12 4.82 -9.05
C GLU A 140 18.68 3.47 -8.56
N GLU A 141 20.02 3.28 -8.63
CA GLU A 141 20.69 2.07 -8.12
C GLU A 141 20.61 1.93 -6.59
N LEU A 142 20.33 3.00 -5.87
CA LEU A 142 20.10 2.98 -4.42
C LEU A 142 18.62 2.74 -4.09
N ILE A 143 17.68 3.32 -4.85
CA ILE A 143 16.23 3.15 -4.60
C ILE A 143 15.82 1.68 -4.73
N GLU A 144 16.30 0.96 -5.72
CA GLU A 144 15.93 -0.45 -5.95
C GLU A 144 16.24 -1.33 -4.72
N PRO A 145 17.49 -1.48 -4.22
CA PRO A 145 17.77 -2.32 -3.05
C PRO A 145 17.16 -1.77 -1.75
N MET A 146 16.99 -0.45 -1.61
CA MET A 146 16.28 0.15 -0.46
C MET A 146 14.87 -0.42 -0.34
N ILE A 147 14.15 -0.56 -1.44
CA ILE A 147 12.76 -1.06 -1.44
C ILE A 147 12.73 -2.58 -1.48
N THR A 148 13.38 -3.21 -2.46
CA THR A 148 13.22 -4.64 -2.75
C THR A 148 13.89 -5.55 -1.72
N GLN A 149 15.01 -5.13 -1.14
CA GLN A 149 15.80 -5.88 -0.15
C GLN A 149 15.81 -5.22 1.24
N SER A 150 15.18 -4.04 1.35
CA SER A 150 15.23 -3.23 2.57
C SER A 150 16.64 -2.83 3.00
N ASP A 151 17.53 -2.56 2.05
CA ASP A 151 18.94 -2.24 2.32
C ASP A 151 19.08 -0.93 3.11
N ASN A 152 19.75 -0.99 4.27
CA ASN A 152 19.88 0.17 5.16
C ASN A 152 21.03 1.09 4.74
N THR A 153 22.08 0.56 4.12
CA THR A 153 23.19 1.37 3.59
C THR A 153 22.69 2.24 2.45
N ALA A 154 21.96 1.66 1.48
CA ALA A 154 21.34 2.43 0.40
C ALA A 154 20.38 3.51 0.92
N THR A 155 19.62 3.19 1.98
CA THR A 155 18.72 4.16 2.63
C THR A 155 19.49 5.33 3.23
N ASN A 156 20.56 5.04 4.00
CA ASN A 156 21.37 6.08 4.65
C ASN A 156 22.09 6.98 3.63
N MET A 157 22.55 6.41 2.51
CA MET A 157 23.13 7.19 1.42
C MET A 157 22.11 8.17 0.82
N LEU A 158 20.86 7.73 0.60
CA LEU A 158 19.80 8.60 0.09
C LEU A 158 19.36 9.66 1.12
N ILE A 159 19.31 9.30 2.42
CA ILE A 159 19.02 10.27 3.50
C ILE A 159 20.09 11.37 3.53
N ASP A 160 21.39 11.00 3.49
CA ASP A 160 22.48 11.98 3.49
C ASP A 160 22.52 12.82 2.21
N TYR A 161 22.18 12.24 1.07
CA TYR A 161 22.17 12.96 -0.20
C TYR A 161 21.04 13.98 -0.30
N ILE A 162 19.85 13.65 0.17
CA ILE A 162 18.68 14.52 0.12
C ILE A 162 18.64 15.48 1.32
N GLY A 163 19.04 15.01 2.50
CA GLY A 163 18.96 15.70 3.77
C GLY A 163 17.63 15.55 4.50
N PHE A 164 17.66 15.53 5.83
CA PHE A 164 16.49 15.34 6.70
C PHE A 164 15.43 16.42 6.49
N ASP A 165 15.82 17.70 6.42
CA ASP A 165 14.88 18.81 6.24
C ASP A 165 14.13 18.74 4.91
N THR A 166 14.83 18.33 3.85
CA THR A 166 14.23 18.14 2.52
C THR A 166 13.27 16.94 2.51
N LEU A 167 13.64 15.85 3.17
CA LEU A 167 12.76 14.68 3.32
C LEU A 167 11.51 15.03 4.11
N ASP A 168 11.63 15.73 5.24
CA ASP A 168 10.49 16.20 6.05
C ASP A 168 9.55 17.11 5.24
N MET A 169 10.12 18.04 4.48
CA MET A 169 9.35 18.89 3.55
C MET A 169 8.57 18.04 2.53
N TYR A 170 9.18 17.01 1.94
CA TYR A 170 8.50 16.13 1.01
C TYR A 170 7.46 15.25 1.69
N PHE A 171 7.70 14.75 2.90
CA PHE A 171 6.70 13.98 3.65
C PHE A 171 5.43 14.80 3.88
N LYS A 172 5.57 16.06 4.27
CA LYS A 172 4.44 16.99 4.39
C LYS A 172 3.76 17.25 3.06
N LYS A 173 4.53 17.42 1.97
CA LYS A 173 4.00 17.63 0.61
C LYS A 173 3.26 16.41 0.05
N ILE A 174 3.69 15.20 0.41
CA ILE A 174 3.00 13.94 0.11
C ILE A 174 1.66 13.88 0.85
N GLY A 175 1.52 14.55 1.99
CA GLY A 175 0.30 14.56 2.81
C GLY A 175 0.38 13.69 4.06
N LEU A 176 1.58 13.24 4.45
CA LEU A 176 1.80 12.47 5.68
C LEU A 176 1.63 13.37 6.90
N LYS A 177 0.91 12.88 7.91
CA LYS A 177 0.57 13.63 9.12
C LYS A 177 1.41 13.24 10.33
N ASN A 178 1.72 11.96 10.44
CA ASN A 178 2.34 11.33 11.61
C ASN A 178 3.60 10.53 11.27
N THR A 179 4.07 10.60 10.02
CA THR A 179 5.30 9.94 9.58
C THR A 179 6.44 10.94 9.51
N ASN A 180 7.54 10.61 10.19
CA ASN A 180 8.74 11.43 10.21
C ASN A 180 10.00 10.63 9.88
N ILE A 181 11.08 11.34 9.57
CA ILE A 181 12.43 10.82 9.44
C ILE A 181 13.40 11.76 10.17
N VAL A 182 13.94 11.35 11.31
CA VAL A 182 14.77 12.18 12.18
C VAL A 182 16.13 11.52 12.53
N ARG A 183 16.29 10.24 12.23
CA ARG A 183 17.54 9.50 12.41
C ARG A 183 17.81 8.56 11.24
N LYS A 184 19.08 8.22 11.04
CA LYS A 184 19.49 7.19 10.08
C LYS A 184 18.97 5.80 10.47
N MET A 185 18.94 4.89 9.48
CA MET A 185 18.58 3.50 9.74
C MET A 185 19.64 2.84 10.62
N LEU A 186 19.16 2.13 11.66
CA LEU A 186 19.96 1.43 12.65
C LEU A 186 20.92 2.34 13.46
N ASP A 187 20.67 3.64 13.52
CA ASP A 187 21.33 4.52 14.45
C ASP A 187 20.79 4.29 15.88
N PHE A 188 21.39 3.31 16.56
CA PHE A 188 21.00 2.94 17.92
C PHE A 188 21.44 3.94 18.99
N LYS A 189 22.39 4.86 18.67
CA LYS A 189 22.80 5.91 19.58
C LYS A 189 21.68 6.95 19.69
N GLU A 190 21.26 7.51 18.59
CA GLU A 190 20.16 8.48 18.53
C GLU A 190 18.86 7.87 19.13
N ARG A 191 18.59 6.60 18.83
CA ARG A 191 17.43 5.89 19.39
C ARG A 191 17.46 5.78 20.93
N LYS A 192 18.63 5.57 21.55
CA LYS A 192 18.77 5.54 23.02
C LYS A 192 18.50 6.91 23.65
N GLU A 193 18.72 7.98 22.91
CA GLU A 193 18.45 9.37 23.30
C GLU A 193 16.98 9.75 23.05
N GLY A 194 16.13 8.79 22.60
CA GLY A 194 14.70 9.00 22.35
C GLY A 194 14.36 9.52 20.95
N VAL A 195 15.36 9.68 20.07
CA VAL A 195 15.12 10.09 18.67
C VAL A 195 14.66 8.88 17.86
N GLU A 196 13.43 8.92 17.36
CA GLU A 196 12.82 7.80 16.67
C GLU A 196 12.06 8.23 15.41
N ASN A 197 12.12 7.39 14.37
CA ASN A 197 11.32 7.53 13.17
C ASN A 197 9.96 6.85 13.42
N TYR A 198 8.88 7.58 13.30
CA TYR A 198 7.52 7.11 13.55
C TYR A 198 6.68 7.05 12.27
N THR A 199 5.60 6.29 12.35
CA THR A 199 4.54 6.25 11.35
C THR A 199 3.22 5.76 11.99
N THR A 200 2.14 5.78 11.21
CA THR A 200 0.84 5.19 11.55
C THR A 200 0.34 4.27 10.41
N ALA A 201 -0.60 3.39 10.71
CA ALA A 201 -1.23 2.57 9.66
C ALA A 201 -2.05 3.43 8.69
N GLU A 202 -2.63 4.54 9.18
CA GLU A 202 -3.36 5.52 8.37
C GLU A 202 -2.47 6.20 7.35
N ASP A 203 -1.29 6.71 7.76
CA ASP A 203 -0.34 7.36 6.83
C ASP A 203 0.16 6.37 5.76
N MET A 204 0.44 5.13 6.15
CA MET A 204 0.87 4.10 5.18
C MET A 204 -0.26 3.70 4.24
N ALA A 205 -1.50 3.61 4.74
CA ALA A 205 -2.67 3.33 3.91
C ALA A 205 -2.95 4.48 2.94
N PHE A 206 -2.85 5.72 3.42
CA PHE A 206 -3.00 6.91 2.59
C PHE A 206 -2.01 6.90 1.41
N VAL A 207 -0.70 6.73 1.68
CA VAL A 207 0.32 6.73 0.62
C VAL A 207 0.09 5.61 -0.39
N LEU A 208 -0.22 4.40 0.07
CA LEU A 208 -0.47 3.26 -0.82
C LEU A 208 -1.73 3.45 -1.67
N GLU A 209 -2.80 4.02 -1.09
CA GLU A 209 -4.02 4.34 -1.84
C GLU A 209 -3.77 5.40 -2.91
N GLU A 210 -3.04 6.46 -2.58
CA GLU A 210 -2.66 7.51 -3.54
C GLU A 210 -1.78 6.96 -4.67
N LEU A 211 -0.84 6.05 -4.36
CA LEU A 211 -0.08 5.32 -5.37
C LEU A 211 -0.99 4.47 -6.28
N TYR A 212 -1.93 3.73 -5.69
CA TYR A 212 -2.86 2.88 -6.44
C TYR A 212 -3.76 3.69 -7.38
N ARG A 213 -4.28 4.82 -6.89
CA ARG A 213 -5.16 5.71 -7.67
C ARG A 213 -4.39 6.59 -8.66
N SER A 214 -3.05 6.56 -8.61
CA SER A 214 -2.18 7.44 -9.41
C SER A 214 -2.48 8.93 -9.20
N ASN A 215 -2.82 9.32 -7.96
CA ASN A 215 -3.16 10.69 -7.58
C ASN A 215 -1.92 11.58 -7.34
N PHE A 216 -0.73 10.99 -7.20
CA PHE A 216 0.48 11.78 -7.17
C PHE A 216 0.71 12.46 -8.53
N ARG A 217 1.29 13.68 -8.47
CA ARG A 217 1.47 14.61 -9.61
C ARG A 217 1.72 13.96 -10.96
N ASN A 218 2.48 12.86 -10.98
CA ASN A 218 2.86 12.13 -12.17
C ASN A 218 2.47 10.65 -12.02
N LYS A 219 1.60 10.17 -12.92
CA LYS A 219 1.17 8.77 -12.95
C LYS A 219 2.34 7.79 -13.12
N GLU A 220 3.41 8.22 -13.80
CA GLU A 220 4.60 7.39 -13.98
C GLU A 220 5.34 7.16 -12.67
N ILE A 221 5.41 8.15 -11.77
CA ILE A 221 5.96 7.98 -10.42
C ILE A 221 5.20 6.89 -9.66
N SER A 222 3.86 6.97 -9.65
CA SER A 222 3.03 5.96 -8.99
C SER A 222 3.29 4.55 -9.53
N LYS A 223 3.38 4.42 -10.86
CA LYS A 223 3.66 3.15 -11.54
C LYS A 223 5.04 2.61 -11.17
N GLN A 224 6.08 3.44 -11.21
CA GLN A 224 7.44 3.03 -10.84
C GLN A 224 7.53 2.60 -9.37
N CYS A 225 6.92 3.34 -8.45
CA CYS A 225 6.85 2.97 -7.03
C CYS A 225 6.16 1.61 -6.82
N LEU A 226 5.01 1.38 -7.46
CA LEU A 226 4.28 0.11 -7.35
C LEU A 226 5.05 -1.06 -7.97
N LEU A 227 5.76 -0.83 -9.09
CA LEU A 227 6.64 -1.84 -9.68
C LEU A 227 7.78 -2.24 -8.73
N LEU A 228 8.43 -1.27 -8.08
CA LEU A 228 9.49 -1.53 -7.09
C LEU A 228 8.94 -2.27 -5.87
N LEU A 229 7.78 -1.87 -5.34
CA LEU A 229 7.11 -2.56 -4.24
C LEU A 229 6.71 -4.00 -4.62
N GLY A 230 6.33 -4.24 -5.89
CA GLY A 230 6.03 -5.56 -6.44
C GLY A 230 7.24 -6.49 -6.57
N GLN A 231 8.45 -5.94 -6.53
CA GLN A 231 9.71 -6.70 -6.59
C GLN A 231 10.28 -7.03 -5.20
N GLN A 232 9.50 -6.85 -4.13
CA GLN A 232 9.92 -7.15 -2.76
C GLN A 232 10.42 -8.59 -2.61
N LYS A 233 11.60 -8.76 -2.02
CA LYS A 233 12.26 -10.07 -1.83
C LYS A 233 12.00 -10.70 -0.45
N ILE A 234 11.37 -9.96 0.49
CA ILE A 234 11.08 -10.43 1.85
C ILE A 234 9.60 -10.80 1.95
N ASN A 235 9.26 -12.07 1.68
CA ASN A 235 7.89 -12.56 1.51
C ASN A 235 7.38 -13.40 2.69
N ASP A 236 7.83 -13.09 3.91
CA ASP A 236 7.57 -13.90 5.11
C ASP A 236 6.38 -13.42 5.97
N ARG A 237 5.56 -12.48 5.47
CA ARG A 237 4.39 -11.87 6.14
C ARG A 237 3.15 -11.89 5.23
N ILE A 238 2.75 -10.75 4.62
CA ILE A 238 1.55 -10.70 3.74
C ILE A 238 1.56 -11.83 2.72
N PRO A 239 2.63 -12.07 1.91
CA PRO A 239 2.62 -13.11 0.89
C PRO A 239 2.62 -14.54 1.44
N ARG A 240 3.04 -14.75 2.68
CA ARG A 240 3.39 -16.07 3.24
C ARG A 240 2.31 -17.14 3.10
N LYS A 241 1.02 -16.78 3.24
CA LYS A 241 -0.12 -17.68 3.18
C LYS A 241 -0.99 -17.48 1.95
N LEU A 242 -0.67 -16.50 1.11
CA LEU A 242 -1.39 -16.23 -0.12
C LEU A 242 -0.90 -17.14 -1.25
N PRO A 243 -1.72 -17.40 -2.28
CA PRO A 243 -1.31 -18.13 -3.48
C PRO A 243 -0.07 -17.48 -4.11
N LYS A 244 0.77 -18.31 -4.75
CA LYS A 244 1.94 -17.80 -5.48
C LYS A 244 1.58 -17.32 -6.89
N ASP A 245 0.51 -17.89 -7.45
CA ASP A 245 0.08 -17.64 -8.82
C ASP A 245 -1.27 -16.92 -8.85
N GLY A 246 -1.49 -16.15 -9.88
CA GLY A 246 -2.75 -15.44 -10.10
C GLY A 246 -2.96 -14.19 -9.27
N ILE A 247 -1.96 -13.76 -8.48
CA ILE A 247 -1.97 -12.51 -7.73
C ILE A 247 -0.64 -11.76 -7.87
N VAL A 248 -0.68 -10.44 -7.68
CA VAL A 248 0.51 -9.60 -7.56
C VAL A 248 0.44 -8.88 -6.22
N ILE A 249 1.56 -8.81 -5.51
CA ILE A 249 1.63 -8.16 -4.20
C ILE A 249 2.73 -7.10 -4.24
N ALA A 250 2.32 -5.83 -4.19
CA ALA A 250 3.22 -4.69 -4.06
C ALA A 250 3.27 -4.31 -2.59
N HIS A 251 4.39 -4.59 -1.88
CA HIS A 251 4.43 -4.42 -0.44
C HIS A 251 5.81 -4.00 0.10
N LYS A 252 5.84 -3.51 1.34
CA LYS A 252 7.05 -3.17 2.08
C LYS A 252 6.96 -3.67 3.50
N THR A 253 8.02 -4.36 3.90
CA THR A 253 8.19 -4.89 5.25
C THR A 253 8.95 -3.93 6.16
N GLY A 254 8.61 -3.92 7.46
CA GLY A 254 9.38 -3.31 8.54
C GLY A 254 9.74 -4.34 9.60
N LEU A 255 11.01 -4.38 10.04
CA LEU A 255 11.46 -5.29 11.09
C LEU A 255 12.57 -4.64 11.92
N GLU A 256 12.31 -4.54 13.21
CA GLU A 256 13.29 -4.20 14.24
C GLU A 256 13.00 -5.02 15.51
N ARG A 257 13.80 -4.82 16.56
CA ARG A 257 13.51 -5.43 17.86
C ARG A 257 12.14 -4.98 18.35
N HIS A 258 11.24 -5.92 18.66
CA HIS A 258 9.85 -5.70 19.09
C HIS A 258 8.95 -5.01 18.06
N ILE A 259 9.38 -4.86 16.82
CA ILE A 259 8.63 -4.23 15.73
C ILE A 259 8.56 -5.18 14.54
N CYS A 260 7.35 -5.42 14.03
CA CYS A 260 7.13 -6.25 12.85
C CYS A 260 5.95 -5.70 12.04
N HIS A 261 6.21 -5.20 10.85
CA HIS A 261 5.24 -4.55 9.98
C HIS A 261 5.23 -5.15 8.60
N ASP A 262 4.10 -5.06 7.92
CA ASP A 262 4.00 -5.22 6.48
C ASP A 262 2.81 -4.42 5.97
N VAL A 263 3.00 -3.68 4.88
CA VAL A 263 1.98 -2.84 4.25
C VAL A 263 2.06 -3.00 2.74
N GLY A 264 0.91 -3.03 2.06
CA GLY A 264 0.93 -3.22 0.62
C GLY A 264 -0.44 -3.28 -0.04
N ILE A 265 -0.40 -3.53 -1.34
CA ILE A 265 -1.56 -3.74 -2.19
C ILE A 265 -1.50 -5.13 -2.77
N VAL A 266 -2.60 -5.86 -2.66
CA VAL A 266 -2.77 -7.19 -3.24
C VAL A 266 -3.73 -7.07 -4.42
N TYR A 267 -3.24 -7.41 -5.61
CA TYR A 267 -4.00 -7.43 -6.85
C TYR A 267 -4.51 -8.85 -7.09
N THR A 268 -5.83 -9.02 -7.21
CA THR A 268 -6.46 -10.31 -7.52
C THR A 268 -7.43 -10.18 -8.69
N GLN A 269 -7.77 -11.29 -9.32
CA GLN A 269 -8.76 -11.31 -10.40
C GLN A 269 -10.17 -10.88 -9.94
N LYS A 270 -10.48 -11.00 -8.63
CA LYS A 270 -11.81 -10.71 -8.05
C LYS A 270 -11.89 -9.35 -7.36
N GLY A 271 -10.80 -8.60 -7.39
CA GLY A 271 -10.70 -7.26 -6.82
C GLY A 271 -9.39 -7.03 -6.08
N ASN A 272 -9.06 -5.78 -5.85
CA ASN A 272 -7.82 -5.36 -5.24
C ASN A 272 -8.05 -4.83 -3.82
N PHE A 273 -7.13 -5.12 -2.92
CA PHE A 273 -7.19 -4.59 -1.57
C PHE A 273 -5.86 -4.04 -1.10
N LEU A 274 -5.95 -3.01 -0.27
CA LEU A 274 -4.86 -2.47 0.49
C LEU A 274 -4.88 -3.09 1.88
N ILE A 275 -3.70 -3.41 2.39
CA ILE A 275 -3.49 -3.97 3.71
C ILE A 275 -2.30 -3.30 4.39
N CYS A 276 -2.52 -2.75 5.59
CA CYS A 276 -1.49 -2.25 6.49
C CYS A 276 -1.62 -2.97 7.82
N VAL A 277 -0.57 -3.66 8.26
CA VAL A 277 -0.52 -4.31 9.57
C VAL A 277 0.78 -3.93 10.26
N LEU A 278 0.65 -3.11 11.31
CA LEU A 278 1.77 -2.62 12.11
C LEU A 278 1.69 -3.22 13.51
N VAL A 279 2.75 -3.92 13.90
CA VAL A 279 2.80 -4.66 15.17
C VAL A 279 3.99 -4.20 16.00
N LYS A 280 3.72 -3.74 17.22
CA LYS A 280 4.69 -3.65 18.32
C LYS A 280 4.40 -4.83 19.25
N HIS A 281 5.41 -5.63 19.62
CA HIS A 281 5.23 -6.87 20.38
C HIS A 281 6.36 -7.07 21.42
N GLU A 282 6.05 -7.78 22.49
CA GLU A 282 7.01 -8.07 23.56
C GLU A 282 7.83 -9.35 23.33
N ASN A 283 7.46 -10.17 22.34
CA ASN A 283 8.16 -11.41 22.05
C ASN A 283 9.59 -11.15 21.55
N LYS A 284 10.56 -11.94 22.03
CA LYS A 284 11.96 -11.89 21.57
C LYS A 284 12.09 -12.19 20.07
N LEU A 285 11.21 -13.04 19.53
CA LEU A 285 11.19 -13.44 18.13
C LEU A 285 9.96 -12.83 17.41
N ALA A 286 10.15 -12.29 16.23
CA ALA A 286 9.08 -11.75 15.41
C ALA A 286 8.16 -12.84 14.79
N LYS A 287 8.42 -14.13 15.02
CA LYS A 287 7.66 -15.24 14.38
C LYS A 287 6.15 -15.20 14.64
N PRO A 288 5.65 -14.94 15.89
CA PRO A 288 4.22 -14.79 16.14
C PRO A 288 3.61 -13.60 15.38
N ALA A 289 4.28 -12.44 15.36
CA ALA A 289 3.83 -11.25 14.64
C ALA A 289 3.80 -11.48 13.12
N LYS A 290 4.81 -12.15 12.54
CA LYS A 290 4.81 -12.53 11.12
C LYS A 290 3.65 -13.47 10.76
N ARG A 291 3.33 -14.43 11.66
CA ARG A 291 2.18 -15.32 11.48
C ARG A 291 0.88 -14.53 11.55
N PHE A 292 0.74 -13.64 12.53
CA PHE A 292 -0.42 -12.77 12.67
C PHE A 292 -0.67 -11.96 11.39
N ILE A 293 0.35 -11.27 10.85
CA ILE A 293 0.24 -10.50 9.61
C ILE A 293 -0.24 -11.39 8.45
N SER A 294 0.32 -12.61 8.33
CA SER A 294 -0.10 -13.53 7.27
C SER A 294 -1.51 -14.09 7.47
N ASP A 295 -2.02 -14.18 8.72
CA ASP A 295 -3.39 -14.57 9.01
C ASP A 295 -4.38 -13.47 8.61
N ILE A 296 -4.07 -12.20 8.92
CA ILE A 296 -4.86 -11.04 8.48
C ILE A 296 -4.95 -10.98 6.95
N ALA A 297 -3.81 -11.16 6.26
CA ALA A 297 -3.78 -11.18 4.80
C ALA A 297 -4.63 -12.32 4.22
N LEU A 298 -4.57 -13.53 4.80
CA LEU A 298 -5.35 -14.68 4.34
C LEU A 298 -6.85 -14.47 4.57
N LEU A 299 -7.27 -13.96 5.74
CA LEU A 299 -8.67 -13.63 6.01
C LEU A 299 -9.21 -12.63 4.99
N THR A 300 -8.44 -11.58 4.69
CA THR A 300 -8.81 -10.58 3.69
C THR A 300 -8.88 -11.18 2.29
N TYR A 301 -7.90 -11.99 1.89
CA TYR A 301 -7.91 -12.67 0.59
C TYR A 301 -9.14 -13.58 0.43
N ASN A 302 -9.51 -14.35 1.46
CA ASN A 302 -10.65 -15.26 1.44
C ASN A 302 -11.98 -14.50 1.22
N TYR A 303 -12.12 -13.27 1.71
CA TYR A 303 -13.26 -12.41 1.38
C TYR A 303 -13.42 -12.26 -0.13
N TYR A 304 -12.33 -12.00 -0.86
CA TYR A 304 -12.39 -11.86 -2.32
C TYR A 304 -12.70 -13.18 -3.03
N GLN A 305 -12.38 -14.33 -2.43
CA GLN A 305 -12.70 -15.65 -3.01
C GLN A 305 -14.17 -16.04 -2.84
N SER A 306 -14.93 -15.32 -2.01
CA SER A 306 -16.34 -15.60 -1.72
C SER A 306 -17.34 -15.14 -2.80
N PHE A 307 -16.86 -14.53 -3.90
CA PHE A 307 -17.69 -14.00 -4.98
C PHE A 307 -17.40 -14.61 -6.34
#